data_14fa835316ed5607151030a58642ceba
#
_entry.id   14fa835316ed5607151030a58642ceba
#
_cell.length_a   1.000
_cell.length_b   1.000
_cell.length_c   1.000
_cell.angle_alpha   90.00
_cell.angle_beta   90.00
_cell.angle_gamma   90.00
#
_symmetry.space_group_name_H-M   'P 1'
#
loop_
_entity.id
_entity.type
_entity.pdbx_description
1 polymer ?
#
loop_
_entity_poly.entity_id
_entity_poly.type
_entity_poly.pdbx_seq_one_letter_code
_entity_poly.pdbx_strand_id
1 'polypeptide(L)'
;PTIDTSPAFAFSIACLLFIVGIYAGRTYQVSDINENLNNYEYLVHKYITCTMMFLIAIVFIIVQKYSLEKNVIIILLCLYKLFEAMSETFYGFLQKNDELYIVGKSLFFKSLVGIIIFFVIDFLTKDIIVSCVALNINSFLFVFLYDIKKSKKYLNKFQKIRWNKIFGLFKKGFSVFAFSFLAVYIVNVPKYVIDILLDNRFQTIFSIIVMPGTVMSLCGQYIMAPLLTNVVECYNQKKYKEFKNIIFKILGILVVLGIIVELGAATVGIPILGIVYAIDLNAYVLDLIIIIFGAILYAIAGVFSTALITMRRNGMQLIIYLIDAIFSVIISYLFISTFGIHGATIGYTSTMVLHVILYTIYFLYEYSKLVKSED
;
A
#
# COMPACT_ATOMS: atom_id res chain seq x y z
N PRO A 1 2.54 -12.28 -29.45
CA PRO A 1 3.20 -12.70 -28.23
C PRO A 1 2.11 -12.90 -27.19
N THR A 2 1.89 -14.14 -26.80
CA THR A 2 0.97 -14.52 -25.73
C THR A 2 1.56 -13.97 -24.43
N ILE A 3 0.88 -12.98 -23.83
CA ILE A 3 1.25 -12.46 -22.51
C ILE A 3 0.80 -13.51 -21.48
N ASP A 4 1.58 -14.56 -21.32
CA ASP A 4 1.31 -15.62 -20.35
C ASP A 4 1.63 -15.19 -18.90
N THR A 5 2.20 -14.01 -18.73
CA THR A 5 2.60 -13.49 -17.41
C THR A 5 2.08 -12.09 -17.21
N SER A 6 1.25 -11.86 -16.18
CA SER A 6 0.82 -10.51 -15.80
C SER A 6 1.83 -9.89 -14.81
N PRO A 7 2.71 -8.96 -15.24
CA PRO A 7 3.65 -8.28 -14.36
C PRO A 7 2.93 -7.51 -13.24
N ALA A 8 1.71 -7.04 -13.52
CA ALA A 8 0.89 -6.34 -12.55
C ALA A 8 0.44 -7.24 -11.38
N PHE A 9 0.19 -8.52 -11.65
CA PHE A 9 -0.08 -9.51 -10.61
C PHE A 9 1.18 -9.76 -9.77
N ALA A 10 2.30 -10.03 -10.42
CA ALA A 10 3.58 -10.23 -9.73
C ALA A 10 3.95 -9.03 -8.85
N PHE A 11 3.70 -7.79 -9.35
CA PHE A 11 3.88 -6.58 -8.57
C PHE A 11 2.92 -6.50 -7.38
N SER A 12 1.65 -6.92 -7.53
CA SER A 12 0.70 -6.92 -6.41
C SER A 12 1.13 -7.89 -5.29
N ILE A 13 1.66 -9.06 -5.63
CA ILE A 13 2.25 -10.00 -4.65
C ILE A 13 3.47 -9.37 -3.98
N ALA A 14 4.37 -8.74 -4.74
CA ALA A 14 5.53 -8.07 -4.20
C ALA A 14 5.15 -6.93 -3.23
N CYS A 15 4.12 -6.14 -3.55
CA CYS A 15 3.59 -5.10 -2.67
C CYS A 15 2.96 -5.67 -1.38
N LEU A 16 2.27 -6.81 -1.47
CA LEU A 16 1.73 -7.49 -0.29
C LEU A 16 2.84 -7.98 0.62
N LEU A 17 3.84 -8.65 0.06
CA LEU A 17 4.99 -9.16 0.82
C LEU A 17 5.89 -8.03 1.34
N PHE A 18 5.94 -6.88 0.68
CA PHE A 18 6.63 -5.69 1.15
C PHE A 18 6.18 -5.27 2.55
N ILE A 19 4.88 -5.45 2.89
CA ILE A 19 4.36 -5.15 4.24
C ILE A 19 5.03 -6.04 5.30
N VAL A 20 5.37 -7.30 4.95
CA VAL A 20 6.18 -8.18 5.82
C VAL A 20 7.59 -7.61 5.99
N GLY A 21 8.20 -7.14 4.89
CA GLY A 21 9.54 -6.54 4.90
C GLY A 21 9.64 -5.26 5.73
N ILE A 22 8.63 -4.38 5.71
CA ILE A 22 8.63 -3.15 6.51
C ILE A 22 8.22 -3.38 7.97
N TYR A 23 7.28 -4.28 8.23
CA TYR A 23 6.75 -4.68 9.55
C TYR A 23 6.61 -3.51 10.54
N ALA A 24 6.09 -2.37 10.09
CA ALA A 24 5.96 -1.13 10.88
C ALA A 24 7.27 -0.60 11.50
N GLY A 25 8.44 -1.12 11.09
CA GLY A 25 9.73 -0.84 11.72
C GLY A 25 10.07 0.66 11.76
N ARG A 26 9.92 1.38 10.65
CA ARG A 26 10.19 2.82 10.57
C ARG A 26 9.25 3.64 11.46
N THR A 27 7.98 3.28 11.54
CA THR A 27 6.99 3.97 12.38
C THR A 27 7.42 3.92 13.86
N TYR A 28 7.82 2.74 14.34
CA TYR A 28 8.32 2.58 15.70
C TYR A 28 9.67 3.24 15.90
N GLN A 29 10.58 3.16 14.92
CA GLN A 29 11.90 3.78 14.98
C GLN A 29 11.83 5.29 15.15
N VAL A 30 10.97 5.96 14.37
CA VAL A 30 10.81 7.43 14.42
C VAL A 30 10.10 7.87 15.70
N SER A 31 9.14 7.08 16.19
CA SER A 31 8.40 7.38 17.42
C SER A 31 9.13 6.99 18.72
N ASP A 32 10.27 6.31 18.63
CA ASP A 32 11.07 5.89 19.81
C ASP A 32 11.97 7.04 20.30
N ILE A 33 11.33 8.05 20.92
CA ILE A 33 12.00 9.23 21.46
C ILE A 33 12.93 8.86 22.62
N ASN A 34 12.55 7.86 23.42
CA ASN A 34 13.28 7.43 24.60
C ASN A 34 14.43 6.45 24.31
N GLU A 35 14.73 6.18 23.04
CA GLU A 35 15.78 5.27 22.59
C GLU A 35 15.73 3.88 23.27
N ASN A 36 14.51 3.35 23.39
CA ASN A 36 14.28 2.02 23.97
C ASN A 36 15.01 0.91 23.20
N LEU A 37 15.12 1.08 21.85
CA LEU A 37 15.93 0.26 20.97
C LEU A 37 17.09 1.10 20.42
N ASN A 38 18.24 0.45 20.24
CA ASN A 38 19.39 1.05 19.59
C ASN A 38 19.30 0.88 18.04
N ASN A 39 20.13 1.62 17.31
CA ASN A 39 20.11 1.61 15.85
C ASN A 39 20.43 0.23 15.25
N TYR A 40 21.30 -0.55 15.89
CA TYR A 40 21.62 -1.92 15.44
C TYR A 40 20.45 -2.89 15.66
N GLU A 41 19.65 -2.69 16.71
CA GLU A 41 18.47 -3.51 16.97
C GLU A 41 17.39 -3.29 15.89
N TYR A 42 17.21 -2.05 15.39
CA TYR A 42 16.36 -1.75 14.23
C TYR A 42 16.89 -2.38 12.94
N LEU A 43 18.22 -2.37 12.72
CA LEU A 43 18.82 -3.06 11.57
C LEU A 43 18.61 -4.57 11.63
N VAL A 44 18.86 -5.20 12.79
CA VAL A 44 18.64 -6.65 12.94
C VAL A 44 17.17 -7.00 12.73
N HIS A 45 16.24 -6.23 13.31
CA HIS A 45 14.81 -6.39 13.06
C HIS A 45 14.52 -6.33 11.55
N LYS A 46 15.10 -5.36 10.83
CA LYS A 46 14.93 -5.21 9.38
C LYS A 46 15.47 -6.41 8.59
N TYR A 47 16.66 -6.90 8.93
CA TYR A 47 17.23 -8.09 8.28
C TYR A 47 16.32 -9.31 8.48
N ILE A 48 15.78 -9.52 9.69
CA ILE A 48 14.84 -10.62 9.97
C ILE A 48 13.58 -10.47 9.11
N THR A 49 12.95 -9.29 9.07
CA THR A 49 11.72 -9.09 8.31
C THR A 49 11.94 -9.21 6.80
N CYS A 50 13.05 -8.71 6.26
CA CYS A 50 13.40 -8.88 4.85
C CYS A 50 13.69 -10.34 4.50
N THR A 51 14.37 -11.10 5.38
CA THR A 51 14.60 -12.54 5.20
C THR A 51 13.26 -13.29 5.23
N MET A 52 12.37 -12.99 6.18
CA MET A 52 11.02 -13.56 6.23
C MET A 52 10.24 -13.28 4.95
N MET A 53 10.23 -12.02 4.48
CA MET A 53 9.61 -11.63 3.23
C MET A 53 10.09 -12.48 2.06
N PHE A 54 11.41 -12.66 1.92
CA PHE A 54 12.00 -13.40 0.80
C PHE A 54 11.71 -14.90 0.88
N LEU A 55 11.78 -15.49 2.08
CA LEU A 55 11.40 -16.88 2.30
C LEU A 55 9.93 -17.13 1.97
N ILE A 56 9.03 -16.24 2.37
CA ILE A 56 7.60 -16.34 2.03
C ILE A 56 7.41 -16.27 0.51
N ALA A 57 8.14 -15.39 -0.20
CA ALA A 57 8.10 -15.32 -1.66
C ALA A 57 8.53 -16.64 -2.32
N ILE A 58 9.61 -17.26 -1.83
CA ILE A 58 10.07 -18.57 -2.32
C ILE A 58 9.02 -19.65 -2.07
N VAL A 59 8.47 -19.72 -0.85
CA VAL A 59 7.44 -20.72 -0.53
C VAL A 59 6.21 -20.50 -1.42
N PHE A 60 5.82 -19.25 -1.64
CA PHE A 60 4.67 -18.91 -2.50
C PHE A 60 4.83 -19.48 -3.92
N ILE A 61 5.96 -19.25 -4.60
CA ILE A 61 6.18 -19.75 -5.97
C ILE A 61 6.24 -21.28 -6.04
N ILE A 62 6.79 -21.93 -4.99
CA ILE A 62 6.85 -23.41 -4.93
C ILE A 62 5.44 -23.99 -4.82
N VAL A 63 4.58 -23.38 -4.01
CA VAL A 63 3.20 -23.86 -3.78
C VAL A 63 2.32 -23.64 -5.01
N GLN A 64 2.44 -22.47 -5.65
CA GLN A 64 1.57 -22.09 -6.76
C GLN A 64 1.91 -22.78 -8.10
N LYS A 65 3.13 -23.30 -8.24
CA LYS A 65 3.58 -24.05 -9.45
C LYS A 65 3.35 -23.29 -10.77
N TYR A 66 3.53 -21.98 -10.77
CA TYR A 66 3.43 -21.16 -12.00
C TYR A 66 4.54 -21.52 -13.01
N SER A 67 4.41 -20.98 -14.23
CA SER A 67 5.46 -21.09 -15.24
C SER A 67 6.78 -20.51 -14.72
N LEU A 68 7.91 -21.01 -15.25
CA LEU A 68 9.24 -20.54 -14.86
C LEU A 68 9.36 -19.01 -15.01
N GLU A 69 8.86 -18.47 -16.10
CA GLU A 69 8.89 -17.03 -16.42
C GLU A 69 8.11 -16.22 -15.36
N LYS A 70 6.87 -16.62 -15.04
CA LYS A 70 6.06 -15.96 -13.99
C LYS A 70 6.75 -16.02 -12.63
N ASN A 71 7.35 -17.15 -12.27
CA ASN A 71 8.09 -17.30 -11.02
C ASN A 71 9.30 -16.37 -10.96
N VAL A 72 10.07 -16.24 -12.05
CA VAL A 72 11.23 -15.34 -12.12
C VAL A 72 10.80 -13.88 -11.96
N ILE A 73 9.73 -13.45 -12.62
CA ILE A 73 9.22 -12.08 -12.51
C ILE A 73 8.75 -11.80 -11.08
N ILE A 74 8.02 -12.73 -10.44
CA ILE A 74 7.59 -12.59 -9.03
C ILE A 74 8.80 -12.41 -8.12
N ILE A 75 9.82 -13.26 -8.24
CA ILE A 75 11.02 -13.17 -7.39
C ILE A 75 11.78 -11.86 -7.62
N LEU A 76 11.94 -11.43 -8.87
CA LEU A 76 12.62 -10.16 -9.18
C LEU A 76 11.88 -8.97 -8.61
N LEU A 77 10.55 -8.94 -8.70
CA LEU A 77 9.76 -7.84 -8.13
C LEU A 77 9.71 -7.90 -6.59
N CYS A 78 9.72 -9.10 -5.99
CA CYS A 78 9.90 -9.25 -4.55
C CYS A 78 11.30 -8.77 -4.10
N LEU A 79 12.35 -9.05 -4.86
CA LEU A 79 13.70 -8.56 -4.58
C LEU A 79 13.79 -7.03 -4.69
N TYR A 80 13.16 -6.44 -5.70
CA TYR A 80 13.01 -4.99 -5.84
C TYR A 80 12.37 -4.38 -4.58
N LYS A 81 11.23 -4.93 -4.14
CA LYS A 81 10.55 -4.49 -2.92
C LYS A 81 11.34 -4.77 -1.65
N LEU A 82 12.17 -5.79 -1.63
CA LEU A 82 13.08 -6.06 -0.52
C LEU A 82 14.11 -4.93 -0.37
N PHE A 83 14.71 -4.46 -1.47
CA PHE A 83 15.61 -3.30 -1.42
C PHE A 83 14.90 -2.04 -0.94
N GLU A 84 13.64 -1.80 -1.35
CA GLU A 84 12.84 -0.71 -0.80
C GLU A 84 12.60 -0.87 0.70
N ALA A 85 12.25 -2.08 1.16
CA ALA A 85 12.05 -2.36 2.58
C ALA A 85 13.33 -2.15 3.40
N MET A 86 14.52 -2.50 2.86
CA MET A 86 15.80 -2.20 3.50
C MET A 86 16.03 -0.69 3.65
N SER A 87 15.74 0.10 2.61
CA SER A 87 15.87 1.56 2.65
C SER A 87 15.05 2.19 3.78
N GLU A 88 13.87 1.63 4.11
CA GLU A 88 12.97 2.18 5.13
C GLU A 88 13.65 2.36 6.51
N THR A 89 14.56 1.46 6.90
CA THR A 89 15.28 1.61 8.17
C THR A 89 16.31 2.74 8.10
N PHE A 90 17.00 2.89 6.97
CA PHE A 90 17.92 4.00 6.75
C PHE A 90 17.18 5.34 6.69
N TYR A 91 16.00 5.36 6.08
CA TYR A 91 15.10 6.52 6.10
C TYR A 91 14.63 6.86 7.52
N GLY A 92 14.38 5.84 8.36
CA GLY A 92 14.06 6.05 9.77
C GLY A 92 15.18 6.73 10.55
N PHE A 93 16.46 6.38 10.32
CA PHE A 93 17.60 7.07 10.93
C PHE A 93 17.68 8.53 10.52
N LEU A 94 17.52 8.81 9.22
CA LEU A 94 17.54 10.16 8.68
C LEU A 94 16.38 11.00 9.20
N GLN A 95 15.16 10.44 9.21
CA GLN A 95 13.97 11.12 9.68
C GLN A 95 14.03 11.46 11.16
N LYS A 96 14.52 10.53 12.01
CA LYS A 96 14.68 10.75 13.45
C LYS A 96 15.63 11.91 13.77
N ASN A 97 16.51 12.26 12.83
CA ASN A 97 17.51 13.32 12.98
C ASN A 97 17.23 14.54 12.07
N ASP A 98 15.97 14.80 11.73
CA ASP A 98 15.50 15.95 10.95
C ASP A 98 16.09 16.06 9.53
N GLU A 99 16.60 14.95 8.98
CA GLU A 99 17.18 14.88 7.63
C GLU A 99 16.21 14.27 6.60
N LEU A 100 14.90 14.50 6.78
CA LEU A 100 13.87 13.95 5.88
C LEU A 100 14.04 14.38 4.41
N TYR A 101 14.69 15.54 4.16
CA TYR A 101 15.00 16.01 2.81
C TYR A 101 15.93 15.05 2.04
N ILE A 102 16.84 14.33 2.74
CA ILE A 102 17.69 13.31 2.13
C ILE A 102 16.86 12.12 1.69
N VAL A 103 15.88 11.71 2.51
CA VAL A 103 14.92 10.65 2.17
C VAL A 103 14.13 11.03 0.93
N GLY A 104 13.61 12.27 0.87
CA GLY A 104 12.88 12.77 -0.30
C GLY A 104 13.74 12.71 -1.58
N LYS A 105 15.01 13.12 -1.51
CA LYS A 105 15.96 13.01 -2.64
C LYS A 105 16.18 11.54 -3.06
N SER A 106 16.41 10.65 -2.10
CA SER A 106 16.61 9.23 -2.40
C SER A 106 15.38 8.64 -3.11
N LEU A 107 14.19 8.82 -2.56
CA LEU A 107 12.94 8.33 -3.14
C LEU A 107 12.72 8.88 -4.56
N PHE A 108 12.89 10.19 -4.74
CA PHE A 108 12.70 10.83 -6.04
C PHE A 108 13.65 10.28 -7.09
N PHE A 109 14.96 10.33 -6.83
CA PHE A 109 15.94 9.91 -7.83
C PHE A 109 15.93 8.39 -8.06
N LYS A 110 15.75 7.57 -7.02
CA LYS A 110 15.62 6.13 -7.15
C LYS A 110 14.43 5.74 -8.03
N SER A 111 13.28 6.39 -7.82
CA SER A 111 12.08 6.13 -8.62
C SER A 111 12.21 6.66 -10.03
N LEU A 112 12.69 7.89 -10.22
CA LEU A 112 12.85 8.50 -11.53
C LEU A 112 13.82 7.70 -12.41
N VAL A 113 15.02 7.40 -11.88
CA VAL A 113 16.05 6.62 -12.58
C VAL A 113 15.55 5.21 -12.84
N GLY A 114 14.86 4.59 -11.85
CA GLY A 114 14.26 3.26 -11.98
C GLY A 114 13.24 3.19 -13.11
N ILE A 115 12.32 4.16 -13.21
CA ILE A 115 11.33 4.22 -14.27
C ILE A 115 12.01 4.39 -15.63
N ILE A 116 12.97 5.32 -15.75
CA ILE A 116 13.69 5.55 -17.01
C ILE A 116 14.43 4.29 -17.45
N ILE A 117 15.19 3.66 -16.55
CA ILE A 117 15.95 2.44 -16.85
C ILE A 117 14.98 1.33 -17.28
N PHE A 118 13.89 1.13 -16.53
CA PHE A 118 12.90 0.10 -16.85
C PHE A 118 12.35 0.27 -18.26
N PHE A 119 11.86 1.46 -18.61
CA PHE A 119 11.29 1.72 -19.95
C PHE A 119 12.33 1.67 -21.06
N VAL A 120 13.54 2.20 -20.85
CA VAL A 120 14.60 2.16 -21.86
C VAL A 120 15.03 0.71 -22.15
N ILE A 121 15.23 -0.09 -21.11
CA ILE A 121 15.64 -1.50 -21.27
C ILE A 121 14.49 -2.31 -21.90
N ASP A 122 13.25 -2.10 -21.47
CA ASP A 122 12.10 -2.79 -22.03
C ASP A 122 11.91 -2.46 -23.54
N PHE A 123 12.07 -1.19 -23.90
CA PHE A 123 11.99 -0.74 -25.29
C PHE A 123 13.08 -1.37 -26.17
N LEU A 124 14.31 -1.48 -25.64
CA LEU A 124 15.46 -2.01 -26.38
C LEU A 124 15.44 -3.53 -26.47
N THR A 125 15.09 -4.22 -25.39
CA THR A 125 15.20 -5.69 -25.30
C THR A 125 13.88 -6.42 -25.59
N LYS A 126 12.76 -5.72 -25.34
CA LYS A 126 11.40 -6.30 -25.36
C LYS A 126 11.28 -7.52 -24.42
N ASP A 127 12.10 -7.54 -23.38
CA ASP A 127 12.16 -8.58 -22.37
C ASP A 127 11.98 -7.98 -20.97
N ILE A 128 10.84 -8.31 -20.38
CA ILE A 128 10.46 -7.81 -19.06
C ILE A 128 11.36 -8.33 -17.94
N ILE A 129 11.94 -9.52 -18.08
CA ILE A 129 12.87 -10.10 -17.10
C ILE A 129 14.13 -9.24 -17.03
N VAL A 130 14.69 -8.88 -18.20
CA VAL A 130 15.87 -8.02 -18.29
C VAL A 130 15.57 -6.65 -17.67
N SER A 131 14.39 -6.08 -17.94
CA SER A 131 13.94 -4.81 -17.38
C SER A 131 13.81 -4.87 -15.85
N CYS A 132 13.25 -5.97 -15.31
CA CYS A 132 13.18 -6.21 -13.87
C CYS A 132 14.57 -6.38 -13.23
N VAL A 133 15.52 -7.05 -13.90
CA VAL A 133 16.90 -7.16 -13.41
C VAL A 133 17.55 -5.78 -13.34
N ALA A 134 17.40 -4.95 -14.38
CA ALA A 134 17.95 -3.60 -14.41
C ALA A 134 17.35 -2.72 -13.29
N LEU A 135 16.04 -2.84 -13.02
CA LEU A 135 15.37 -2.17 -11.91
C LEU A 135 15.94 -2.59 -10.54
N ASN A 136 16.24 -3.89 -10.38
CA ASN A 136 16.88 -4.42 -9.18
C ASN A 136 18.29 -3.87 -8.97
N ILE A 137 19.09 -3.81 -10.03
CA ILE A 137 20.45 -3.23 -9.99
C ILE A 137 20.38 -1.76 -9.57
N ASN A 138 19.45 -0.98 -10.16
CA ASN A 138 19.23 0.42 -9.75
C ASN A 138 18.92 0.52 -8.24
N SER A 139 17.95 -0.27 -7.75
CA SER A 139 17.56 -0.23 -6.34
C SER A 139 18.67 -0.66 -5.40
N PHE A 140 19.42 -1.70 -5.75
CA PHE A 140 20.61 -2.14 -5.03
C PHE A 140 21.64 -1.00 -4.93
N LEU A 141 21.97 -0.36 -6.05
CA LEU A 141 22.96 0.73 -6.06
C LEU A 141 22.50 1.90 -5.18
N PHE A 142 21.23 2.30 -5.24
CA PHE A 142 20.71 3.37 -4.37
C PHE A 142 20.79 3.01 -2.89
N VAL A 143 20.43 1.78 -2.50
CA VAL A 143 20.53 1.33 -1.11
C VAL A 143 21.98 1.41 -0.63
N PHE A 144 22.91 0.81 -1.37
CA PHE A 144 24.30 0.68 -0.90
C PHE A 144 25.15 1.94 -1.08
N LEU A 145 24.98 2.66 -2.19
CA LEU A 145 25.81 3.84 -2.48
C LEU A 145 25.23 5.15 -1.93
N TYR A 146 23.91 5.21 -1.69
CA TYR A 146 23.28 6.43 -1.21
C TYR A 146 22.70 6.25 0.20
N ASP A 147 21.72 5.37 0.39
CA ASP A 147 20.97 5.28 1.65
C ASP A 147 21.86 4.85 2.83
N ILE A 148 22.64 3.77 2.68
CA ILE A 148 23.60 3.31 3.70
C ILE A 148 24.66 4.38 3.94
N LYS A 149 25.25 4.95 2.87
CA LYS A 149 26.32 5.95 3.00
C LYS A 149 25.85 7.19 3.76
N LYS A 150 24.63 7.70 3.48
CA LYS A 150 24.05 8.86 4.17
C LYS A 150 23.69 8.58 5.62
N SER A 151 23.30 7.33 5.94
CA SER A 151 22.90 6.92 7.28
C SER A 151 24.06 6.40 8.14
N LYS A 152 25.23 6.11 7.55
CA LYS A 152 26.39 5.51 8.23
C LYS A 152 26.82 6.27 9.48
N LYS A 153 26.69 7.59 9.49
CA LYS A 153 27.04 8.45 10.64
C LYS A 153 26.25 8.11 11.91
N TYR A 154 25.06 7.49 11.79
CA TYR A 154 24.23 7.06 12.91
C TYR A 154 24.54 5.64 13.38
N LEU A 155 25.50 4.96 12.73
CA LEU A 155 25.91 3.59 13.01
C LEU A 155 27.39 3.50 13.44
N ASN A 156 27.98 4.60 13.89
CA ASN A 156 29.44 4.69 14.10
C ASN A 156 29.96 3.86 15.28
N LYS A 157 29.12 3.51 16.25
CA LYS A 157 29.53 2.69 17.41
C LYS A 157 28.65 1.45 17.49
N PHE A 158 29.27 0.28 17.36
CA PHE A 158 28.55 -0.97 17.57
C PHE A 158 27.97 -1.02 18.98
N GLN A 159 26.68 -1.30 19.07
CA GLN A 159 25.94 -1.43 20.31
C GLN A 159 25.46 -2.87 20.46
N LYS A 160 25.50 -3.37 21.69
CA LYS A 160 25.08 -4.74 22.02
C LYS A 160 23.61 -4.95 21.64
N ILE A 161 23.33 -6.02 20.92
CA ILE A 161 22.00 -6.42 20.49
C ILE A 161 21.27 -7.11 21.64
N ARG A 162 20.10 -6.60 21.98
CA ARG A 162 19.21 -7.14 23.03
C ARG A 162 18.02 -7.82 22.38
N TRP A 163 18.09 -9.11 22.20
CA TRP A 163 17.05 -9.90 21.52
C TRP A 163 15.65 -9.69 22.11
N ASN A 164 15.54 -9.58 23.44
CA ASN A 164 14.26 -9.32 24.11
C ASN A 164 13.60 -8.02 23.63
N LYS A 165 14.38 -7.01 23.28
CA LYS A 165 13.87 -5.74 22.73
C LYS A 165 13.37 -5.92 21.29
N ILE A 166 14.08 -6.68 20.47
CA ILE A 166 13.68 -7.00 19.09
C ILE A 166 12.38 -7.80 19.10
N PHE A 167 12.26 -8.85 19.93
CA PHE A 167 11.00 -9.60 20.08
C PHE A 167 9.88 -8.72 20.63
N GLY A 168 10.19 -7.80 21.53
CA GLY A 168 9.24 -6.79 22.01
C GLY A 168 8.73 -5.88 20.89
N LEU A 169 9.59 -5.51 19.92
CA LEU A 169 9.20 -4.73 18.74
C LEU A 169 8.27 -5.54 17.82
N PHE A 170 8.55 -6.82 17.58
CA PHE A 170 7.64 -7.71 16.81
C PHE A 170 6.27 -7.77 17.48
N LYS A 171 6.20 -7.98 18.78
CA LYS A 171 4.92 -8.06 19.51
C LYS A 171 4.13 -6.74 19.45
N LYS A 172 4.80 -5.60 19.67
CA LYS A 172 4.16 -4.27 19.60
C LYS A 172 3.75 -3.91 18.17
N GLY A 173 4.58 -4.25 17.18
CA GLY A 173 4.35 -3.96 15.77
C GLY A 173 3.29 -4.84 15.11
N PHE A 174 2.92 -5.97 15.73
CA PHE A 174 2.03 -6.97 15.10
C PHE A 174 0.69 -6.39 14.68
N SER A 175 0.04 -5.58 15.51
CA SER A 175 -1.26 -5.00 15.17
C SER A 175 -1.17 -4.06 13.96
N VAL A 176 -0.13 -3.20 13.91
CA VAL A 176 0.11 -2.29 12.78
C VAL A 176 0.46 -3.06 11.52
N PHE A 177 1.31 -4.09 11.64
CA PHE A 177 1.63 -5.00 10.54
C PHE A 177 0.37 -5.68 10.01
N ALA A 178 -0.44 -6.28 10.88
CA ALA A 178 -1.59 -7.07 10.50
C ALA A 178 -2.64 -6.24 9.76
N PHE A 179 -3.01 -5.05 10.27
CA PHE A 179 -3.97 -4.23 9.55
C PHE A 179 -3.39 -3.65 8.25
N SER A 180 -2.10 -3.29 8.20
CA SER A 180 -1.47 -2.83 6.96
C SER A 180 -1.41 -3.94 5.91
N PHE A 181 -1.13 -5.17 6.33
CA PHE A 181 -1.15 -6.33 5.44
C PHE A 181 -2.55 -6.56 4.88
N LEU A 182 -3.57 -6.57 5.74
CA LEU A 182 -4.96 -6.74 5.33
C LEU A 182 -5.44 -5.59 4.44
N ALA A 183 -5.02 -4.35 4.70
CA ALA A 183 -5.34 -3.20 3.86
C ALA A 183 -4.85 -3.37 2.41
N VAL A 184 -3.61 -3.85 2.22
CA VAL A 184 -3.09 -4.16 0.88
C VAL A 184 -3.76 -5.41 0.30
N TYR A 185 -4.05 -6.41 1.14
CA TYR A 185 -4.67 -7.66 0.73
C TYR A 185 -6.07 -7.42 0.14
N ILE A 186 -6.98 -6.74 0.85
CA ILE A 186 -8.37 -6.53 0.40
C ILE A 186 -8.47 -5.82 -0.95
N VAL A 187 -7.59 -4.86 -1.22
CA VAL A 187 -7.56 -4.13 -2.49
C VAL A 187 -7.12 -5.04 -3.66
N ASN A 188 -6.31 -6.06 -3.38
CA ASN A 188 -5.78 -6.96 -4.39
C ASN A 188 -6.51 -8.31 -4.49
N VAL A 189 -7.45 -8.63 -3.58
CA VAL A 189 -8.21 -9.89 -3.61
C VAL A 189 -8.83 -10.17 -4.98
N PRO A 190 -9.48 -9.21 -5.68
CA PRO A 190 -10.03 -9.51 -7.00
C PRO A 190 -8.97 -10.00 -8.00
N LYS A 191 -7.73 -9.46 -7.95
CA LYS A 191 -6.63 -9.92 -8.81
C LYS A 191 -6.22 -11.36 -8.51
N TYR A 192 -6.23 -11.74 -7.23
CA TYR A 192 -5.89 -13.11 -6.82
C TYR A 192 -6.96 -14.11 -7.24
N VAL A 193 -8.23 -13.71 -7.17
CA VAL A 193 -9.35 -14.54 -7.61
C VAL A 193 -9.41 -14.64 -9.14
N ILE A 194 -9.11 -13.55 -9.87
CA ILE A 194 -8.97 -13.59 -11.34
C ILE A 194 -7.87 -14.58 -11.75
N ASP A 195 -6.73 -14.60 -11.05
CA ASP A 195 -5.61 -15.52 -11.35
C ASP A 195 -6.02 -16.99 -11.21
N ILE A 196 -6.99 -17.29 -10.35
CA ILE A 196 -7.50 -18.65 -10.10
C ILE A 196 -8.60 -19.05 -11.12
N LEU A 197 -9.46 -18.12 -11.51
CA LEU A 197 -10.71 -18.42 -12.23
C LEU A 197 -10.68 -18.00 -13.70
N LEU A 198 -9.83 -17.07 -14.10
CA LEU A 198 -9.82 -16.47 -15.43
C LEU A 198 -8.40 -16.49 -16.02
N ASP A 199 -8.32 -16.17 -17.33
CA ASP A 199 -7.05 -16.08 -18.05
C ASP A 199 -6.24 -14.83 -17.67
N ASN A 200 -4.91 -14.88 -17.85
CA ASN A 200 -3.97 -13.78 -17.59
C ASN A 200 -4.33 -12.47 -18.34
N ARG A 201 -5.00 -12.55 -19.47
CA ARG A 201 -5.50 -11.39 -20.21
C ARG A 201 -6.44 -10.54 -19.37
N PHE A 202 -7.40 -11.17 -18.67
CA PHE A 202 -8.36 -10.48 -17.80
C PHE A 202 -7.68 -9.87 -16.59
N GLN A 203 -6.64 -10.51 -16.07
CA GLN A 203 -5.83 -9.99 -14.99
C GLN A 203 -5.08 -8.70 -15.38
N THR A 204 -4.53 -8.66 -16.61
CA THR A 204 -3.90 -7.45 -17.16
C THR A 204 -4.92 -6.33 -17.33
N ILE A 205 -6.07 -6.60 -17.95
CA ILE A 205 -7.14 -5.62 -18.13
C ILE A 205 -7.62 -5.06 -16.79
N PHE A 206 -7.93 -5.92 -15.81
CA PHE A 206 -8.37 -5.49 -14.49
C PHE A 206 -7.30 -4.62 -13.80
N SER A 207 -6.02 -4.98 -13.91
CA SER A 207 -4.92 -4.22 -13.33
C SER A 207 -4.79 -2.81 -13.93
N ILE A 208 -5.03 -2.67 -15.24
CA ILE A 208 -5.04 -1.37 -15.92
C ILE A 208 -6.21 -0.50 -15.45
N ILE A 209 -7.41 -1.09 -15.36
CA ILE A 209 -8.63 -0.37 -14.96
C ILE A 209 -8.56 0.08 -13.49
N VAL A 210 -7.90 -0.66 -12.62
CA VAL A 210 -7.74 -0.31 -11.18
C VAL A 210 -6.73 0.83 -10.96
N MET A 211 -5.79 1.08 -11.89
CA MET A 211 -4.74 2.11 -11.70
C MET A 211 -5.27 3.50 -11.35
N PRO A 212 -6.26 4.07 -12.06
CA PRO A 212 -6.81 5.38 -11.71
C PRO A 212 -7.40 5.42 -10.29
N GLY A 213 -8.01 4.32 -9.83
CA GLY A 213 -8.47 4.19 -8.45
C GLY A 213 -7.34 4.27 -7.42
N THR A 214 -6.16 3.75 -7.73
CA THR A 214 -4.97 3.87 -6.87
C THR A 214 -4.55 5.33 -6.71
N VAL A 215 -4.59 6.11 -7.79
CA VAL A 215 -4.31 7.55 -7.77
C VAL A 215 -5.30 8.28 -6.86
N MET A 216 -6.59 7.93 -6.94
CA MET A 216 -7.62 8.51 -6.06
C MET A 216 -7.33 8.24 -4.57
N SER A 217 -6.90 7.03 -4.24
CA SER A 217 -6.51 6.68 -2.86
C SER A 217 -5.31 7.50 -2.36
N LEU A 218 -4.32 7.76 -3.23
CA LEU A 218 -3.18 8.63 -2.91
C LEU A 218 -3.61 10.08 -2.70
N CYS A 219 -4.54 10.61 -3.51
CA CYS A 219 -5.11 11.94 -3.31
C CYS A 219 -5.72 12.09 -1.92
N GLY A 220 -6.44 11.07 -1.44
CA GLY A 220 -6.97 11.05 -0.07
C GLY A 220 -5.90 11.23 1.00
N GLN A 221 -4.78 10.53 0.87
CA GLN A 221 -3.64 10.64 1.78
C GLN A 221 -2.99 12.03 1.73
N TYR A 222 -2.77 12.57 0.54
CA TYR A 222 -2.15 13.90 0.37
C TYR A 222 -3.03 15.05 0.87
N ILE A 223 -4.37 14.93 0.76
CA ILE A 223 -5.31 15.92 1.33
C ILE A 223 -5.30 15.85 2.86
N MET A 224 -5.24 14.65 3.41
CA MET A 224 -5.25 14.44 4.87
C MET A 224 -3.94 14.88 5.53
N ALA A 225 -2.79 14.66 4.90
CA ALA A 225 -1.47 14.88 5.49
C ALA A 225 -1.26 16.31 6.07
N PRO A 226 -1.53 17.42 5.35
CA PRO A 226 -1.34 18.77 5.89
C PRO A 226 -2.36 19.15 6.97
N LEU A 227 -3.53 18.50 7.00
CA LEU A 227 -4.58 18.79 7.97
C LEU A 227 -4.47 17.93 9.23
N LEU A 228 -3.64 16.88 9.22
CA LEU A 228 -3.48 15.95 10.32
C LEU A 228 -3.06 16.65 11.62
N THR A 229 -2.16 17.62 11.56
CA THR A 229 -1.71 18.38 12.74
C THR A 229 -2.87 19.11 13.39
N ASN A 230 -3.71 19.79 12.61
CA ASN A 230 -4.89 20.48 13.12
C ASN A 230 -5.91 19.52 13.73
N VAL A 231 -6.09 18.34 13.08
CA VAL A 231 -6.99 17.29 13.60
C VAL A 231 -6.53 16.80 14.97
N VAL A 232 -5.21 16.53 15.11
CA VAL A 232 -4.60 16.08 16.37
C VAL A 232 -4.69 17.18 17.43
N GLU A 233 -4.44 18.44 17.08
CA GLU A 233 -4.50 19.57 18.00
C GLU A 233 -5.91 19.80 18.53
N CYS A 234 -6.92 19.83 17.67
CA CYS A 234 -8.32 19.96 18.09
C CYS A 234 -8.75 18.83 19.03
N TYR A 235 -8.32 17.59 18.75
CA TYR A 235 -8.60 16.46 19.64
C TYR A 235 -7.92 16.61 21.01
N ASN A 236 -6.64 16.98 21.06
CA ASN A 236 -5.89 17.14 22.30
C ASN A 236 -6.41 18.31 23.14
N GLN A 237 -6.91 19.38 22.49
CA GLN A 237 -7.54 20.53 23.17
C GLN A 237 -9.00 20.27 23.54
N LYS A 238 -9.52 19.05 23.35
CA LYS A 238 -10.92 18.66 23.58
C LYS A 238 -11.96 19.46 22.78
N LYS A 239 -11.56 20.11 21.69
CA LYS A 239 -12.45 20.83 20.77
C LYS A 239 -13.14 19.86 19.80
N TYR A 240 -13.99 18.98 20.32
CA TYR A 240 -14.54 17.86 19.54
C TYR A 240 -15.49 18.32 18.41
N LYS A 241 -16.17 19.47 18.54
CA LYS A 241 -16.96 20.04 17.45
C LYS A 241 -16.07 20.48 16.28
N GLU A 242 -14.96 21.18 16.57
CA GLU A 242 -14.00 21.60 15.54
C GLU A 242 -13.31 20.38 14.90
N PHE A 243 -12.91 19.40 15.70
CA PHE A 243 -12.38 18.11 15.23
C PHE A 243 -13.31 17.45 14.21
N LYS A 244 -14.61 17.30 14.56
CA LYS A 244 -15.62 16.74 13.67
C LYS A 244 -15.76 17.58 12.39
N ASN A 245 -15.83 18.90 12.49
CA ASN A 245 -15.98 19.79 11.34
C ASN A 245 -14.80 19.68 10.36
N ILE A 246 -13.56 19.55 10.85
CA ILE A 246 -12.39 19.34 10.00
C ILE A 246 -12.51 18.01 9.26
N ILE A 247 -12.87 16.92 9.95
CA ILE A 247 -13.06 15.60 9.32
C ILE A 247 -14.13 15.69 8.22
N PHE A 248 -15.29 16.27 8.49
CA PHE A 248 -16.36 16.40 7.47
C PHE A 248 -15.98 17.36 6.33
N LYS A 249 -15.16 18.38 6.58
CA LYS A 249 -14.60 19.24 5.53
C LYS A 249 -13.68 18.45 4.59
N ILE A 250 -12.82 17.59 5.15
CA ILE A 250 -11.94 16.71 4.37
C ILE A 250 -12.78 15.75 3.51
N LEU A 251 -13.81 15.14 4.10
CA LEU A 251 -14.73 14.27 3.37
C LEU A 251 -15.43 15.00 2.23
N GLY A 252 -15.88 16.25 2.46
CA GLY A 252 -16.48 17.08 1.41
C GLY A 252 -15.52 17.35 0.24
N ILE A 253 -14.25 17.67 0.54
CA ILE A 253 -13.21 17.86 -0.49
C ILE A 253 -12.98 16.58 -1.28
N LEU A 254 -12.91 15.41 -0.60
CA LEU A 254 -12.74 14.11 -1.26
C LEU A 254 -13.91 13.74 -2.15
N VAL A 255 -15.14 14.01 -1.73
CA VAL A 255 -16.34 13.77 -2.54
C VAL A 255 -16.33 14.63 -3.80
N VAL A 256 -16.04 15.93 -3.67
CA VAL A 256 -15.97 16.85 -4.82
C VAL A 256 -14.86 16.41 -5.79
N LEU A 257 -13.66 16.10 -5.27
CA LEU A 257 -12.57 15.60 -6.08
C LEU A 257 -12.96 14.26 -6.74
N GLY A 258 -13.61 13.38 -5.99
CA GLY A 258 -14.09 12.10 -6.50
C GLY A 258 -15.05 12.27 -7.68
N ILE A 259 -16.02 13.18 -7.58
CA ILE A 259 -16.95 13.49 -8.69
C ILE A 259 -16.19 13.99 -9.93
N ILE A 260 -15.20 14.86 -9.75
CA ILE A 260 -14.37 15.36 -10.84
C ILE A 260 -13.61 14.22 -11.53
N VAL A 261 -12.99 13.34 -10.75
CA VAL A 261 -12.24 12.17 -11.25
C VAL A 261 -13.18 11.20 -11.95
N GLU A 262 -14.37 10.94 -11.39
CA GLU A 262 -15.40 10.08 -11.97
C GLU A 262 -15.87 10.60 -13.33
N LEU A 263 -16.19 11.90 -13.44
CA LEU A 263 -16.57 12.54 -14.70
C LEU A 263 -15.43 12.49 -15.73
N GLY A 264 -14.18 12.70 -15.32
CA GLY A 264 -13.01 12.57 -16.16
C GLY A 264 -12.83 11.14 -16.67
N ALA A 265 -13.01 10.14 -15.79
CA ALA A 265 -12.93 8.73 -16.16
C ALA A 265 -14.01 8.31 -17.13
N ALA A 266 -15.25 8.78 -16.92
CA ALA A 266 -16.39 8.48 -17.79
C ALA A 266 -16.23 9.05 -19.20
N THR A 267 -15.52 10.18 -19.34
CA THR A 267 -15.38 10.89 -20.65
C THR A 267 -14.10 10.51 -21.39
N VAL A 268 -12.95 10.60 -20.71
CA VAL A 268 -11.63 10.43 -21.35
C VAL A 268 -10.81 9.27 -20.78
N GLY A 269 -11.27 8.62 -19.70
CA GLY A 269 -10.50 7.60 -19.00
C GLY A 269 -10.12 6.42 -19.89
N ILE A 270 -11.09 5.77 -20.51
CA ILE A 270 -10.83 4.60 -21.37
C ILE A 270 -10.02 4.96 -22.64
N PRO A 271 -10.32 6.06 -23.36
CA PRO A 271 -9.46 6.48 -24.48
C PRO A 271 -7.99 6.69 -24.06
N ILE A 272 -7.74 7.36 -22.94
CA ILE A 272 -6.37 7.59 -22.44
C ILE A 272 -5.70 6.25 -22.11
N LEU A 273 -6.36 5.38 -21.35
CA LEU A 273 -5.82 4.07 -20.98
C LEU A 273 -5.57 3.20 -22.22
N GLY A 274 -6.48 3.23 -23.20
CA GLY A 274 -6.34 2.50 -24.46
C GLY A 274 -5.11 2.95 -25.27
N ILE A 275 -4.84 4.25 -25.32
CA ILE A 275 -3.64 4.80 -25.99
C ILE A 275 -2.37 4.42 -25.21
N VAL A 276 -2.37 4.59 -23.90
CA VAL A 276 -1.17 4.33 -23.05
C VAL A 276 -0.77 2.86 -23.08
N TYR A 277 -1.75 1.96 -23.01
CA TYR A 277 -1.47 0.51 -22.95
C TYR A 277 -1.60 -0.22 -24.29
N ALA A 278 -1.98 0.49 -25.37
CA ALA A 278 -2.20 -0.08 -26.71
C ALA A 278 -3.17 -1.28 -26.71
N ILE A 279 -4.22 -1.22 -25.88
CA ILE A 279 -5.24 -2.26 -25.72
C ILE A 279 -6.62 -1.62 -25.90
N ASP A 280 -7.52 -2.30 -26.61
CA ASP A 280 -8.93 -1.89 -26.67
C ASP A 280 -9.62 -2.19 -25.33
N LEU A 281 -10.04 -1.12 -24.66
CA LEU A 281 -10.73 -1.16 -23.36
C LEU A 281 -12.16 -0.64 -23.42
N ASN A 282 -12.73 -0.42 -24.63
CA ASN A 282 -14.06 0.18 -24.79
C ASN A 282 -15.18 -0.61 -24.10
N ALA A 283 -15.04 -1.93 -23.98
CA ALA A 283 -16.00 -2.78 -23.28
C ALA A 283 -16.02 -2.57 -21.75
N TYR A 284 -15.03 -1.85 -21.18
CA TYR A 284 -14.80 -1.74 -19.73
C TYR A 284 -15.03 -0.34 -19.16
N VAL A 285 -15.76 0.53 -19.86
CA VAL A 285 -16.08 1.89 -19.41
C VAL A 285 -16.81 1.86 -18.05
N LEU A 286 -17.85 1.01 -17.93
CA LEU A 286 -18.62 0.88 -16.69
C LEU A 286 -17.76 0.30 -15.55
N ASP A 287 -16.87 -0.63 -15.87
CA ASP A 287 -15.94 -1.20 -14.87
C ASP A 287 -15.01 -0.14 -14.30
N LEU A 288 -14.48 0.75 -15.14
CA LEU A 288 -13.65 1.86 -14.71
C LEU A 288 -14.41 2.79 -13.75
N ILE A 289 -15.64 3.17 -14.10
CA ILE A 289 -16.50 4.02 -13.26
C ILE A 289 -16.76 3.34 -11.91
N ILE A 290 -17.19 2.07 -11.91
CA ILE A 290 -17.46 1.31 -10.68
C ILE A 290 -16.23 1.21 -9.79
N ILE A 291 -15.04 0.98 -10.36
CA ILE A 291 -13.78 0.90 -9.59
C ILE A 291 -13.40 2.25 -8.98
N ILE A 292 -13.51 3.35 -9.73
CA ILE A 292 -13.19 4.68 -9.21
C ILE A 292 -14.14 5.04 -8.08
N PHE A 293 -15.43 4.75 -8.22
CA PHE A 293 -16.40 4.91 -7.12
C PHE A 293 -15.95 4.11 -5.88
N GLY A 294 -15.56 2.84 -6.03
CA GLY A 294 -15.01 2.03 -4.94
C GLY A 294 -13.76 2.66 -4.31
N ALA A 295 -12.86 3.23 -5.13
CA ALA A 295 -11.65 3.89 -4.63
C ALA A 295 -11.95 5.19 -3.85
N ILE A 296 -13.00 5.93 -4.24
CA ILE A 296 -13.48 7.09 -3.48
C ILE A 296 -13.98 6.64 -2.09
N LEU A 297 -14.77 5.57 -2.03
CA LEU A 297 -15.24 5.01 -0.77
C LEU A 297 -14.08 4.55 0.13
N TYR A 298 -13.06 3.92 -0.45
CA TYR A 298 -11.85 3.53 0.28
C TYR A 298 -11.10 4.74 0.83
N ALA A 299 -10.97 5.82 0.06
CA ALA A 299 -10.35 7.07 0.52
C ALA A 299 -11.15 7.71 1.67
N ILE A 300 -12.49 7.71 1.60
CA ILE A 300 -13.37 8.16 2.68
C ILE A 300 -13.14 7.36 3.96
N ALA A 301 -13.10 6.03 3.86
CA ALA A 301 -12.80 5.15 5.01
C ALA A 301 -11.41 5.44 5.60
N GLY A 302 -10.43 5.77 4.77
CA GLY A 302 -9.08 6.18 5.18
C GLY A 302 -9.08 7.45 6.06
N VAL A 303 -9.96 8.40 5.79
CA VAL A 303 -10.14 9.60 6.64
C VAL A 303 -10.68 9.20 8.01
N PHE A 304 -11.71 8.36 8.08
CA PHE A 304 -12.23 7.86 9.35
C PHE A 304 -11.20 7.02 10.11
N SER A 305 -10.44 6.19 9.41
CA SER A 305 -9.32 5.42 10.00
C SER A 305 -8.32 6.34 10.68
N THR A 306 -7.90 7.41 9.99
CA THR A 306 -6.95 8.39 10.54
C THR A 306 -7.53 9.16 11.73
N ALA A 307 -8.81 9.51 11.68
CA ALA A 307 -9.50 10.12 12.81
C ALA A 307 -9.54 9.19 14.04
N LEU A 308 -9.82 7.90 13.85
CA LEU A 308 -9.81 6.87 14.90
C LEU A 308 -8.39 6.64 15.47
N ILE A 309 -7.35 6.70 14.64
CA ILE A 309 -5.95 6.66 15.09
C ILE A 309 -5.66 7.86 15.99
N THR A 310 -6.09 9.06 15.61
CA THR A 310 -5.96 10.28 16.43
C THR A 310 -6.66 10.13 17.78
N MET A 311 -7.83 9.51 17.80
CA MET A 311 -8.59 9.20 19.02
C MET A 311 -7.98 8.03 19.82
N ARG A 312 -6.86 7.43 19.37
CA ARG A 312 -6.20 6.24 19.94
C ARG A 312 -7.12 5.00 20.01
N ARG A 313 -8.07 4.88 19.08
CA ARG A 313 -9.04 3.78 18.99
C ARG A 313 -8.65 2.76 17.90
N ASN A 314 -7.46 2.17 18.03
CA ASN A 314 -6.91 1.28 17.00
C ASN A 314 -7.40 -0.18 17.10
N GLY A 315 -7.94 -0.61 18.25
CA GLY A 315 -8.24 -2.02 18.50
C GLY A 315 -9.26 -2.63 17.53
N MET A 316 -10.32 -1.89 17.21
CA MET A 316 -11.36 -2.37 16.29
C MET A 316 -10.95 -2.31 14.82
N GLN A 317 -9.93 -1.54 14.45
CA GLN A 317 -9.51 -1.44 13.04
C GLN A 317 -9.05 -2.79 12.48
N LEU A 318 -8.30 -3.57 13.26
CA LEU A 318 -7.90 -4.91 12.86
C LEU A 318 -9.12 -5.82 12.63
N ILE A 319 -10.15 -5.72 13.47
CA ILE A 319 -11.38 -6.51 13.34
C ILE A 319 -12.13 -6.11 12.07
N ILE A 320 -12.25 -4.81 11.78
CA ILE A 320 -12.86 -4.31 10.53
C ILE A 320 -12.13 -4.90 9.32
N TYR A 321 -10.80 -4.80 9.27
CA TYR A 321 -10.01 -5.36 8.17
C TYR A 321 -10.13 -6.89 8.05
N LEU A 322 -10.28 -7.62 9.16
CA LEU A 322 -10.51 -9.06 9.12
C LEU A 322 -11.89 -9.41 8.52
N ILE A 323 -12.93 -8.66 8.90
CA ILE A 323 -14.27 -8.82 8.32
C ILE A 323 -14.22 -8.53 6.82
N ASP A 324 -13.60 -7.42 6.42
CA ASP A 324 -13.46 -7.03 5.02
C ASP A 324 -12.64 -8.06 4.22
N ALA A 325 -11.59 -8.63 4.79
CA ALA A 325 -10.77 -9.64 4.13
C ALA A 325 -11.58 -10.92 3.83
N ILE A 326 -12.33 -11.40 4.81
CA ILE A 326 -13.21 -12.57 4.62
C ILE A 326 -14.30 -12.26 3.58
N PHE A 327 -14.97 -11.11 3.73
CA PHE A 327 -16.02 -10.68 2.81
C PHE A 327 -15.49 -10.51 1.40
N SER A 328 -14.31 -9.87 1.22
CA SER A 328 -13.72 -9.63 -0.10
C SER A 328 -13.42 -10.92 -0.86
N VAL A 329 -12.93 -11.96 -0.18
CA VAL A 329 -12.68 -13.27 -0.82
C VAL A 329 -13.98 -13.91 -1.27
N ILE A 330 -14.97 -13.96 -0.39
CA ILE A 330 -16.26 -14.60 -0.70
C ILE A 330 -16.95 -13.87 -1.85
N ILE A 331 -17.08 -12.55 -1.76
CA ILE A 331 -17.82 -11.77 -2.74
C ILE A 331 -17.11 -11.72 -4.09
N SER A 332 -15.77 -11.61 -4.09
CA SER A 332 -14.98 -11.66 -5.33
C SER A 332 -15.12 -13.03 -6.01
N TYR A 333 -15.03 -14.13 -5.24
CA TYR A 333 -15.18 -15.46 -5.82
C TYR A 333 -16.58 -15.65 -6.44
N LEU A 334 -17.64 -15.28 -5.73
CA LEU A 334 -19.02 -15.39 -6.21
C LEU A 334 -19.27 -14.56 -7.47
N PHE A 335 -18.85 -13.30 -7.48
CA PHE A 335 -19.11 -12.43 -8.65
C PHE A 335 -18.21 -12.75 -9.84
N ILE A 336 -16.93 -13.07 -9.62
CA ILE A 336 -16.02 -13.42 -10.72
C ILE A 336 -16.44 -14.74 -11.38
N SER A 337 -16.89 -15.74 -10.59
CA SER A 337 -17.37 -17.01 -11.15
C SER A 337 -18.63 -16.86 -12.00
N THR A 338 -19.47 -15.83 -11.73
CA THR A 338 -20.74 -15.61 -12.46
C THR A 338 -20.62 -14.59 -13.59
N PHE A 339 -19.87 -13.50 -13.36
CA PHE A 339 -19.81 -12.35 -14.29
C PHE A 339 -18.40 -12.10 -14.87
N GLY A 340 -17.44 -13.01 -14.60
CA GLY A 340 -16.07 -12.86 -15.08
C GLY A 340 -15.41 -11.58 -14.56
N ILE A 341 -14.72 -10.85 -15.43
CA ILE A 341 -14.00 -9.61 -15.07
C ILE A 341 -14.93 -8.52 -14.53
N HIS A 342 -16.16 -8.39 -15.02
CA HIS A 342 -17.14 -7.45 -14.49
C HIS A 342 -17.51 -7.79 -13.04
N GLY A 343 -17.49 -9.08 -12.69
CA GLY A 343 -17.64 -9.51 -11.33
C GLY A 343 -16.51 -9.07 -10.39
N ALA A 344 -15.29 -8.91 -10.91
CA ALA A 344 -14.17 -8.42 -10.13
C ALA A 344 -14.35 -6.95 -9.73
N THR A 345 -14.87 -6.12 -10.63
CA THR A 345 -15.15 -4.70 -10.36
C THR A 345 -16.27 -4.53 -9.34
N ILE A 346 -17.32 -5.31 -9.46
CA ILE A 346 -18.45 -5.34 -8.51
C ILE A 346 -17.96 -5.84 -7.14
N GLY A 347 -17.17 -6.92 -7.10
CA GLY A 347 -16.62 -7.49 -5.88
C GLY A 347 -15.72 -6.51 -5.14
N TYR A 348 -14.83 -5.83 -5.86
CA TYR A 348 -13.99 -4.76 -5.32
C TYR A 348 -14.84 -3.67 -4.66
N THR A 349 -15.78 -3.09 -5.42
CA THR A 349 -16.60 -1.96 -4.97
C THR A 349 -17.51 -2.37 -3.82
N SER A 350 -18.10 -3.57 -3.85
CA SER A 350 -18.90 -4.09 -2.73
C SER A 350 -18.09 -4.20 -1.44
N THR A 351 -16.83 -4.61 -1.53
CA THR A 351 -15.90 -4.63 -0.39
C THR A 351 -15.65 -3.22 0.14
N MET A 352 -15.46 -2.22 -0.73
CA MET A 352 -15.23 -0.83 -0.30
C MET A 352 -16.48 -0.19 0.29
N VAL A 353 -17.67 -0.58 -0.17
CA VAL A 353 -18.96 -0.18 0.46
C VAL A 353 -19.04 -0.71 1.88
N LEU A 354 -18.78 -2.00 2.10
CA LEU A 354 -18.75 -2.57 3.45
C LEU A 354 -17.73 -1.85 4.33
N HIS A 355 -16.52 -1.66 3.81
CA HIS A 355 -15.41 -0.99 4.50
C HIS A 355 -15.80 0.41 4.99
N VAL A 356 -16.34 1.27 4.13
CA VAL A 356 -16.74 2.62 4.52
C VAL A 356 -17.90 2.62 5.52
N ILE A 357 -18.85 1.69 5.40
CA ILE A 357 -19.96 1.55 6.35
C ILE A 357 -19.43 1.20 7.75
N LEU A 358 -18.55 0.20 7.86
CA LEU A 358 -17.98 -0.24 9.13
C LEU A 358 -17.17 0.89 9.79
N TYR A 359 -16.33 1.59 9.02
CA TYR A 359 -15.55 2.72 9.54
C TYR A 359 -16.42 3.91 9.96
N THR A 360 -17.48 4.21 9.20
CA THR A 360 -18.42 5.29 9.53
C THR A 360 -19.15 4.98 10.84
N ILE A 361 -19.69 3.76 10.98
CA ILE A 361 -20.40 3.32 12.19
C ILE A 361 -19.46 3.40 13.40
N TYR A 362 -18.24 2.87 13.26
CA TYR A 362 -17.28 2.85 14.36
C TYR A 362 -16.82 4.27 14.74
N PHE A 363 -16.57 5.14 13.77
CA PHE A 363 -16.22 6.54 14.02
C PHE A 363 -17.35 7.29 14.76
N LEU A 364 -18.59 7.17 14.29
CA LEU A 364 -19.75 7.83 14.92
C LEU A 364 -19.98 7.31 16.34
N TYR A 365 -19.81 6.02 16.57
CA TYR A 365 -19.93 5.43 17.90
C TYR A 365 -18.88 5.97 18.87
N GLU A 366 -17.60 5.97 18.49
CA GLU A 366 -16.53 6.48 19.35
C GLU A 366 -16.62 7.99 19.54
N TYR A 367 -17.01 8.75 18.52
CA TYR A 367 -17.26 10.18 18.62
C TYR A 367 -18.39 10.48 19.61
N SER A 368 -19.50 9.74 19.55
CA SER A 368 -20.63 9.94 20.48
C SER A 368 -20.25 9.72 21.96
N LYS A 369 -19.32 8.77 22.22
CA LYS A 369 -18.79 8.55 23.57
C LYS A 369 -17.93 9.72 24.06
N LEU A 370 -17.14 10.33 23.17
CA LEU A 370 -16.32 11.49 23.54
C LEU A 370 -17.17 12.68 23.95
N VAL A 371 -18.23 12.98 23.19
CA VAL A 371 -19.13 14.09 23.50
C VAL A 371 -19.84 13.86 24.83
N LYS A 372 -20.36 12.65 25.08
CA LYS A 372 -21.02 12.30 26.35
C LYS A 372 -20.10 12.30 27.58
N SER A 373 -18.80 12.26 27.40
CA SER A 373 -17.84 12.34 28.52
C SER A 373 -17.50 13.77 28.94
N GLU A 374 -17.97 14.77 28.19
CA GLU A 374 -17.83 16.20 28.53
C GLU A 374 -19.07 16.80 29.23
N ASP A 375 -20.25 16.19 28.96
CA ASP A 375 -21.47 16.49 29.71
C ASP A 375 -21.46 15.72 31.08
#